data_238dcb7286c5198ecc19eb22be0f6f43
#
_entry.id   238dcb7286c5198ecc19eb22be0f6f43
#
_cell.length_a   1.000
_cell.length_b   1.000
_cell.length_c   1.000
_cell.angle_alpha   90.00
_cell.angle_beta   90.00
_cell.angle_gamma   90.00
#
_symmetry.space_group_name_H-M   'P 1'
#
loop_
_entity.id
_entity.type
_entity.pdbx_description
1 polymer ?
#
loop_
_entity_poly.entity_id
_entity_poly.type
_entity_poly.pdbx_seq_one_letter_code
_entity_poly.pdbx_strand_id
1 'polypeptide(L)'
;MNFELLDGNNLKIRSVVEGEGPLVVLVHGWPESWYSWRHQIKPLTKAGFKVAAIDVRGYGGSDKPHEISAYSLKSIAADIAGVIDSLGYKEAYLFGHDWGGPIVWTTGLLYPDTIRAVGALSVPYTPIGEKSLIQLFRELYKDKFFYQLYIQEEGKAEAEFEADVKTALEKTYFSGDGRGMQFMMENIGNPAYQKNPDSTMLENSPVFDAYPAWLSHEDMNYFV
;
A
#
# COMPACT_ATOMS: atom_id res chain seq x y z
N MET A 1 -18.51 -8.27 7.79
CA MET A 1 -17.07 -8.27 8.12
C MET A 1 -16.91 -7.72 9.52
N ASN A 2 -16.09 -8.35 10.32
CA ASN A 2 -15.86 -7.96 11.71
C ASN A 2 -14.60 -7.08 11.79
N PHE A 3 -14.77 -5.82 12.22
CA PHE A 3 -13.64 -4.90 12.42
C PHE A 3 -13.17 -4.98 13.88
N GLU A 4 -11.88 -5.09 14.06
CA GLU A 4 -11.22 -5.06 15.35
C GLU A 4 -10.13 -3.97 15.36
N LEU A 5 -9.94 -3.33 16.51
CA LEU A 5 -8.81 -2.44 16.76
C LEU A 5 -7.77 -3.21 17.59
N LEU A 6 -6.76 -3.70 16.90
CA LEU A 6 -5.69 -4.52 17.47
C LEU A 6 -4.53 -3.64 17.96
N ASP A 7 -3.81 -4.13 18.96
CA ASP A 7 -2.62 -3.43 19.44
C ASP A 7 -1.45 -3.68 18.48
N GLY A 8 -0.96 -2.59 17.91
CA GLY A 8 0.30 -2.53 17.19
C GLY A 8 1.44 -2.05 18.09
N ASN A 9 2.43 -1.39 17.50
CA ASN A 9 3.55 -0.81 18.24
C ASN A 9 3.15 0.57 18.82
N ASN A 10 2.57 0.59 20.02
CA ASN A 10 2.05 1.77 20.76
C ASN A 10 0.95 2.54 20.02
N LEU A 11 0.17 1.88 19.19
CA LEU A 11 -0.95 2.45 18.47
C LEU A 11 -1.98 1.36 18.11
N LYS A 12 -3.15 1.76 17.63
CA LYS A 12 -4.21 0.85 17.21
C LYS A 12 -4.19 0.64 15.70
N ILE A 13 -4.26 -0.61 15.30
CA ILE A 13 -4.36 -1.07 13.92
C ILE A 13 -5.76 -1.60 13.68
N ARG A 14 -6.54 -0.93 12.80
CA ARG A 14 -7.83 -1.46 12.37
C ARG A 14 -7.62 -2.65 11.45
N SER A 15 -8.32 -3.72 11.73
CA SER A 15 -8.22 -4.97 10.96
C SER A 15 -9.60 -5.57 10.72
N VAL A 16 -9.79 -6.17 9.56
CA VAL A 16 -10.89 -7.13 9.35
C VAL A 16 -10.37 -8.50 9.76
N VAL A 17 -11.01 -9.10 10.76
CA VAL A 17 -10.59 -10.40 11.30
C VAL A 17 -11.70 -11.41 11.06
N GLU A 18 -11.39 -12.49 10.33
CA GLU A 18 -12.35 -13.52 9.95
C GLU A 18 -11.72 -14.92 9.94
N GLY A 19 -12.55 -15.93 10.18
CA GLY A 19 -12.17 -17.34 10.13
C GLY A 19 -11.46 -17.85 11.38
N GLU A 20 -11.02 -19.09 11.29
CA GLU A 20 -10.30 -19.82 12.34
C GLU A 20 -9.16 -20.63 11.71
N GLY A 21 -8.15 -21.00 12.52
CA GLY A 21 -7.00 -21.78 12.07
C GLY A 21 -5.69 -20.97 12.07
N PRO A 22 -4.67 -21.38 11.32
CA PRO A 22 -3.40 -20.63 11.22
C PRO A 22 -3.61 -19.21 10.73
N LEU A 23 -2.89 -18.24 11.32
CA LEU A 23 -3.08 -16.82 11.01
C LEU A 23 -2.39 -16.42 9.70
N VAL A 24 -3.14 -15.71 8.87
CA VAL A 24 -2.65 -14.98 7.69
C VAL A 24 -2.90 -13.49 7.89
N VAL A 25 -1.85 -12.67 7.84
CA VAL A 25 -1.96 -11.21 7.86
C VAL A 25 -1.77 -10.68 6.43
N LEU A 26 -2.73 -9.88 5.98
CA LEU A 26 -2.76 -9.26 4.65
C LEU A 26 -2.45 -7.76 4.77
N VAL A 27 -1.40 -7.31 4.10
CA VAL A 27 -0.82 -5.97 4.21
C VAL A 27 -0.91 -5.26 2.86
N HIS A 28 -1.71 -4.20 2.79
CA HIS A 28 -1.93 -3.41 1.58
C HIS A 28 -0.78 -2.42 1.32
N GLY A 29 -0.83 -1.77 0.16
CA GLY A 29 0.08 -0.73 -0.26
C GLY A 29 -0.56 0.65 -0.39
N TRP A 30 -0.06 1.46 -1.33
CA TRP A 30 -0.52 2.81 -1.59
C TRP A 30 -1.22 2.90 -2.97
N PRO A 31 -2.31 3.64 -3.10
CA PRO A 31 -3.15 4.30 -2.10
C PRO A 31 -4.34 3.39 -1.70
N GLU A 32 -4.07 2.38 -0.93
CA GLU A 32 -4.99 1.28 -0.64
C GLU A 32 -5.46 1.26 0.83
N SER A 33 -6.23 0.24 1.17
CA SER A 33 -6.66 -0.11 2.53
C SER A 33 -6.84 -1.63 2.64
N TRP A 34 -7.27 -2.13 3.80
CA TRP A 34 -7.69 -3.54 3.95
C TRP A 34 -8.64 -3.99 2.83
N TYR A 35 -9.42 -3.08 2.25
CA TYR A 35 -10.44 -3.36 1.24
C TYR A 35 -9.86 -3.92 -0.07
N SER A 36 -8.60 -3.66 -0.36
CA SER A 36 -7.90 -4.28 -1.48
C SER A 36 -7.87 -5.81 -1.39
N TRP A 37 -7.94 -6.35 -0.17
CA TRP A 37 -7.96 -7.78 0.11
C TRP A 37 -9.36 -8.41 0.20
N ARG A 38 -10.44 -7.65 -0.07
CA ARG A 38 -11.84 -8.11 0.09
C ARG A 38 -12.16 -9.43 -0.60
N HIS A 39 -11.50 -9.70 -1.73
CA HIS A 39 -11.70 -10.93 -2.51
C HIS A 39 -10.85 -12.11 -2.01
N GLN A 40 -9.79 -11.89 -1.25
CA GLN A 40 -8.91 -12.91 -0.69
C GLN A 40 -9.37 -13.42 0.67
N ILE A 41 -10.06 -12.60 1.45
CA ILE A 41 -10.50 -12.96 2.81
C ILE A 41 -11.36 -14.24 2.80
N LYS A 42 -12.45 -14.26 2.03
CA LYS A 42 -13.36 -15.42 1.99
C LYS A 42 -12.72 -16.71 1.45
N PRO A 43 -11.94 -16.71 0.36
CA PRO A 43 -11.21 -17.91 -0.07
C PRO A 43 -10.26 -18.46 0.99
N LEU A 44 -9.50 -17.60 1.67
CA LEU A 44 -8.57 -18.01 2.70
C LEU A 44 -9.29 -18.59 3.94
N THR A 45 -10.37 -17.96 4.39
CA THR A 45 -11.16 -18.50 5.53
C THR A 45 -11.80 -19.83 5.19
N LYS A 46 -12.30 -20.02 3.96
CA LYS A 46 -12.81 -21.31 3.47
C LYS A 46 -11.71 -22.39 3.38
N ALA A 47 -10.46 -21.99 3.16
CA ALA A 47 -9.31 -22.87 3.17
C ALA A 47 -8.81 -23.22 4.58
N GLY A 48 -9.48 -22.75 5.63
CA GLY A 48 -9.18 -23.06 7.03
C GLY A 48 -8.12 -22.15 7.66
N PHE A 49 -8.00 -20.91 7.20
CA PHE A 49 -7.12 -19.90 7.82
C PHE A 49 -7.93 -18.86 8.59
N LYS A 50 -7.34 -18.35 9.66
CA LYS A 50 -7.75 -17.06 10.23
C LYS A 50 -7.05 -15.95 9.45
N VAL A 51 -7.81 -14.95 9.04
CA VAL A 51 -7.31 -13.85 8.22
C VAL A 51 -7.43 -12.55 9.01
N ALA A 52 -6.36 -11.77 9.03
CA ALA A 52 -6.35 -10.38 9.49
C ALA A 52 -5.93 -9.47 8.31
N ALA A 53 -6.88 -8.82 7.65
CA ALA A 53 -6.60 -7.80 6.65
C ALA A 53 -6.55 -6.44 7.36
N ILE A 54 -5.36 -5.85 7.44
CA ILE A 54 -5.11 -4.65 8.22
C ILE A 54 -5.21 -3.38 7.38
N ASP A 55 -5.53 -2.25 8.03
CA ASP A 55 -5.10 -0.94 7.55
C ASP A 55 -3.71 -0.66 8.14
N VAL A 56 -2.73 -0.43 7.30
CA VAL A 56 -1.39 -0.03 7.74
C VAL A 56 -1.48 1.29 8.52
N ARG A 57 -0.58 1.53 9.51
CA ARG A 57 -0.54 2.83 10.20
C ARG A 57 -0.56 3.98 9.20
N GLY A 58 -1.31 5.04 9.50
CA GLY A 58 -1.51 6.17 8.60
C GLY A 58 -2.69 6.00 7.63
N TYR A 59 -3.24 4.79 7.49
CA TYR A 59 -4.32 4.50 6.54
C TYR A 59 -5.63 4.14 7.24
N GLY A 60 -6.71 4.32 6.50
CA GLY A 60 -8.05 3.87 6.87
C GLY A 60 -8.44 4.23 8.29
N GLY A 61 -8.80 3.23 9.09
CA GLY A 61 -9.19 3.41 10.50
C GLY A 61 -8.10 3.14 11.53
N SER A 62 -6.85 2.93 11.10
CA SER A 62 -5.68 2.83 11.99
C SER A 62 -5.21 4.21 12.46
N ASP A 63 -4.45 4.23 13.56
CA ASP A 63 -3.85 5.45 14.07
C ASP A 63 -2.89 6.09 13.07
N LYS A 64 -2.83 7.43 13.11
CA LYS A 64 -2.09 8.29 12.17
C LYS A 64 -1.18 9.25 12.93
N PRO A 65 -0.03 8.78 13.46
CA PRO A 65 0.93 9.68 14.10
C PRO A 65 1.41 10.76 13.12
N HIS A 66 1.64 11.99 13.62
CA HIS A 66 2.11 13.09 12.76
C HIS A 66 3.62 13.06 12.51
N GLU A 67 4.39 12.40 13.37
CA GLU A 67 5.84 12.37 13.26
C GLU A 67 6.28 11.48 12.09
N ILE A 68 7.04 12.03 11.14
CA ILE A 68 7.60 11.30 9.99
C ILE A 68 8.38 10.05 10.44
N SER A 69 9.13 10.14 11.54
CA SER A 69 9.91 9.04 12.10
C SER A 69 9.06 7.83 12.52
N ALA A 70 7.76 8.04 12.78
CA ALA A 70 6.82 6.96 13.11
C ALA A 70 6.58 6.00 11.93
N TYR A 71 6.85 6.43 10.69
CA TYR A 71 6.57 5.68 9.47
C TYR A 71 7.77 4.89 8.93
N SER A 72 8.78 4.63 9.76
CA SER A 72 9.88 3.76 9.36
C SER A 72 9.38 2.31 9.15
N LEU A 73 9.96 1.58 8.20
CA LEU A 73 9.65 0.16 7.98
C LEU A 73 9.83 -0.67 9.26
N LYS A 74 10.80 -0.30 10.12
CA LYS A 74 11.00 -0.94 11.42
C LYS A 74 9.79 -0.74 12.35
N SER A 75 9.24 0.48 12.39
CA SER A 75 8.06 0.79 13.21
C SER A 75 6.82 0.05 12.71
N ILE A 76 6.63 0.02 11.38
CA ILE A 76 5.50 -0.67 10.76
C ILE A 76 5.62 -2.20 10.92
N ALA A 77 6.83 -2.76 10.81
CA ALA A 77 7.07 -4.17 11.08
C ALA A 77 6.74 -4.55 12.52
N ALA A 78 7.03 -3.65 13.48
CA ALA A 78 6.64 -3.85 14.88
C ALA A 78 5.11 -3.83 15.09
N ASP A 79 4.35 -3.08 14.26
CA ASP A 79 2.88 -3.16 14.29
C ASP A 79 2.39 -4.53 13.87
N ILE A 80 2.97 -5.10 12.81
CA ILE A 80 2.59 -6.43 12.36
C ILE A 80 2.83 -7.47 13.46
N ALA A 81 3.97 -7.41 14.14
CA ALA A 81 4.27 -8.28 15.26
C ALA A 81 3.26 -8.09 16.41
N GLY A 82 2.91 -6.83 16.74
CA GLY A 82 1.89 -6.51 17.73
C GLY A 82 0.51 -7.03 17.37
N VAL A 83 0.09 -6.90 16.11
CA VAL A 83 -1.18 -7.47 15.60
C VAL A 83 -1.23 -8.99 15.78
N ILE A 84 -0.14 -9.70 15.48
CA ILE A 84 -0.05 -11.15 15.65
C ILE A 84 -0.20 -11.53 17.12
N ASP A 85 0.51 -10.83 18.01
CA ASP A 85 0.44 -11.05 19.47
C ASP A 85 -0.95 -10.71 20.02
N SER A 86 -1.53 -9.57 19.60
CA SER A 86 -2.88 -9.12 20.00
C SER A 86 -3.98 -10.13 19.64
N LEU A 87 -3.79 -10.90 18.57
CA LEU A 87 -4.68 -12.00 18.17
C LEU A 87 -4.40 -13.32 18.91
N GLY A 88 -3.38 -13.36 19.78
CA GLY A 88 -2.99 -14.53 20.57
C GLY A 88 -2.20 -15.58 19.78
N TYR A 89 -1.58 -15.20 18.66
CA TYR A 89 -0.78 -16.10 17.83
C TYR A 89 0.72 -15.91 18.12
N LYS A 90 1.47 -17.02 18.03
CA LYS A 90 2.93 -17.02 18.13
C LYS A 90 3.59 -16.85 16.76
N GLU A 91 2.89 -17.28 15.71
CA GLU A 91 3.41 -17.22 14.33
C GLU A 91 2.30 -16.92 13.35
N ALA A 92 2.65 -16.32 12.21
CA ALA A 92 1.73 -16.02 11.12
C ALA A 92 2.39 -16.13 9.75
N TYR A 93 1.54 -16.27 8.73
CA TYR A 93 1.90 -16.08 7.33
C TYR A 93 1.62 -14.62 6.97
N LEU A 94 2.51 -13.99 6.21
CA LEU A 94 2.34 -12.61 5.75
C LEU A 94 2.19 -12.56 4.23
N PHE A 95 1.23 -11.77 3.75
CA PHE A 95 1.14 -11.41 2.34
C PHE A 95 1.06 -9.88 2.22
N GLY A 96 1.93 -9.30 1.38
CA GLY A 96 1.97 -7.87 1.12
C GLY A 96 1.85 -7.56 -0.36
N HIS A 97 1.16 -6.46 -0.70
CA HIS A 97 1.06 -5.92 -2.04
C HIS A 97 1.59 -4.50 -2.07
N ASP A 98 2.28 -4.10 -3.14
CA ASP A 98 2.88 -2.77 -3.32
C ASP A 98 3.78 -2.41 -2.11
N TRP A 99 3.53 -1.31 -1.38
CA TRP A 99 4.23 -0.98 -0.12
C TRP A 99 4.10 -2.06 0.96
N GLY A 100 3.03 -2.85 0.93
CA GLY A 100 2.91 -4.04 1.79
C GLY A 100 4.04 -5.05 1.55
N GLY A 101 4.61 -5.12 0.34
CA GLY A 101 5.76 -5.98 0.03
C GLY A 101 6.99 -5.66 0.89
N PRO A 102 7.59 -4.46 0.82
CA PRO A 102 8.68 -4.04 1.71
C PRO A 102 8.38 -4.22 3.20
N ILE A 103 7.13 -3.97 3.62
CA ILE A 103 6.70 -4.15 5.01
C ILE A 103 6.81 -5.63 5.41
N VAL A 104 6.23 -6.56 4.66
CA VAL A 104 6.26 -7.99 5.02
C VAL A 104 7.67 -8.58 4.91
N TRP A 105 8.49 -8.14 3.94
CA TRP A 105 9.90 -8.52 3.88
C TRP A 105 10.68 -8.06 5.11
N THR A 106 10.50 -6.79 5.51
CA THR A 106 11.15 -6.23 6.70
C THR A 106 10.69 -6.95 7.95
N THR A 107 9.38 -7.27 8.06
CA THR A 107 8.85 -8.00 9.21
C THR A 107 9.46 -9.40 9.30
N GLY A 108 9.55 -10.13 8.18
CA GLY A 108 10.17 -11.45 8.16
C GLY A 108 11.65 -11.45 8.56
N LEU A 109 12.37 -10.37 8.21
CA LEU A 109 13.78 -10.23 8.60
C LEU A 109 13.95 -9.87 10.09
N LEU A 110 13.09 -9.02 10.64
CA LEU A 110 13.21 -8.54 12.02
C LEU A 110 12.57 -9.48 13.05
N TYR A 111 11.59 -10.28 12.64
CA TYR A 111 10.81 -11.17 13.51
C TYR A 111 10.78 -12.61 12.94
N PRO A 112 11.94 -13.25 12.67
CA PRO A 112 11.98 -14.56 12.01
C PRO A 112 11.30 -15.68 12.79
N ASP A 113 11.27 -15.58 14.12
CA ASP A 113 10.62 -16.59 14.98
C ASP A 113 9.08 -16.45 15.00
N THR A 114 8.56 -15.29 14.56
CA THR A 114 7.12 -15.00 14.51
C THR A 114 6.56 -15.17 13.08
N ILE A 115 7.40 -15.11 12.06
CA ILE A 115 6.95 -15.15 10.66
C ILE A 115 7.29 -16.48 10.03
N ARG A 116 6.25 -17.27 9.75
CA ARG A 116 6.38 -18.60 9.16
C ARG A 116 6.69 -18.59 7.67
N ALA A 117 6.10 -17.67 6.95
CA ALA A 117 6.40 -17.43 5.53
C ALA A 117 5.94 -16.03 5.10
N VAL A 118 6.59 -15.52 4.05
CA VAL A 118 6.28 -14.24 3.42
C VAL A 118 5.94 -14.45 1.96
N GLY A 119 4.83 -13.88 1.50
CA GLY A 119 4.49 -13.70 0.11
C GLY A 119 4.38 -12.21 -0.22
N ALA A 120 5.03 -11.76 -1.29
CA ALA A 120 4.93 -10.39 -1.75
C ALA A 120 4.48 -10.33 -3.21
N LEU A 121 3.55 -9.42 -3.50
CA LEU A 121 3.00 -9.18 -4.83
C LEU A 121 3.52 -7.84 -5.31
N SER A 122 3.91 -7.78 -6.59
CA SER A 122 4.40 -6.61 -7.32
C SER A 122 5.80 -6.11 -6.91
N VAL A 123 6.20 -6.23 -5.64
CA VAL A 123 7.49 -5.72 -5.14
C VAL A 123 8.35 -6.86 -4.59
N PRO A 124 9.39 -7.31 -5.35
CA PRO A 124 10.30 -8.35 -4.89
C PRO A 124 11.17 -7.86 -3.72
N TYR A 125 11.77 -8.80 -3.02
CA TYR A 125 12.78 -8.48 -2.02
C TYR A 125 13.97 -7.76 -2.67
N THR A 126 14.33 -6.62 -2.10
CA THR A 126 15.52 -5.86 -2.49
C THR A 126 16.42 -5.70 -1.26
N PRO A 127 17.65 -6.20 -1.29
CA PRO A 127 18.59 -6.00 -0.19
C PRO A 127 18.85 -4.51 0.06
N ILE A 128 19.06 -4.16 1.32
CA ILE A 128 19.46 -2.80 1.69
C ILE A 128 20.88 -2.58 1.19
N GLY A 129 21.06 -1.59 0.29
CA GLY A 129 22.34 -1.16 -0.21
C GLY A 129 22.99 -0.09 0.69
N GLU A 130 24.13 0.46 0.25
CA GLU A 130 24.83 1.55 0.94
C GLU A 130 24.02 2.86 0.92
N LYS A 131 23.23 3.09 -0.14
CA LYS A 131 22.35 4.25 -0.30
C LYS A 131 20.91 3.86 -0.07
N SER A 132 20.13 4.75 0.54
CA SER A 132 18.67 4.59 0.58
C SER A 132 18.05 4.66 -0.82
N LEU A 133 16.89 4.01 -1.02
CA LEU A 133 16.15 4.08 -2.29
C LEU A 133 15.86 5.53 -2.71
N ILE A 134 15.51 6.39 -1.77
CA ILE A 134 15.24 7.81 -2.05
C ILE A 134 16.52 8.53 -2.54
N GLN A 135 17.68 8.23 -1.99
CA GLN A 135 18.95 8.78 -2.49
C GLN A 135 19.23 8.31 -3.92
N LEU A 136 19.03 7.02 -4.21
CA LEU A 136 19.18 6.46 -5.55
C LEU A 136 18.20 7.10 -6.54
N PHE A 137 16.95 7.30 -6.13
CA PHE A 137 15.94 7.94 -7.00
C PHE A 137 16.27 9.41 -7.26
N ARG A 138 16.77 10.17 -6.29
CA ARG A 138 17.23 11.55 -6.51
C ARG A 138 18.37 11.63 -7.53
N GLU A 139 19.26 10.65 -7.56
CA GLU A 139 20.34 10.60 -8.56
C GLU A 139 19.80 10.19 -9.94
N LEU A 140 18.94 9.18 -9.98
CA LEU A 140 18.42 8.59 -11.23
C LEU A 140 17.42 9.52 -11.95
N TYR A 141 16.59 10.23 -11.19
CA TYR A 141 15.52 11.08 -11.70
C TYR A 141 15.79 12.58 -11.49
N LYS A 142 17.06 12.97 -11.44
CA LYS A 142 17.48 14.36 -11.17
C LYS A 142 16.77 15.41 -12.03
N ASP A 143 16.56 15.10 -13.31
CA ASP A 143 15.98 16.02 -14.30
C ASP A 143 14.62 15.50 -14.83
N LYS A 144 13.96 14.61 -14.07
CA LYS A 144 12.70 13.98 -14.46
C LYS A 144 11.74 13.92 -13.29
N PHE A 145 10.44 13.93 -13.59
CA PHE A 145 9.42 13.64 -12.59
C PHE A 145 9.53 12.17 -12.14
N PHE A 146 9.47 11.97 -10.82
CA PHE A 146 9.27 10.66 -10.24
C PHE A 146 8.36 10.76 -9.00
N TYR A 147 7.23 10.07 -9.03
CA TYR A 147 6.17 10.24 -8.03
C TYR A 147 6.62 9.99 -6.60
N GLN A 148 7.53 9.04 -6.36
CA GLN A 148 8.03 8.77 -5.00
C GLN A 148 8.90 9.92 -4.45
N LEU A 149 9.51 10.73 -5.30
CA LEU A 149 10.19 11.95 -4.87
C LEU A 149 9.19 13.09 -4.64
N TYR A 150 8.15 13.17 -5.47
CA TYR A 150 7.08 14.15 -5.34
C TYR A 150 6.37 14.03 -3.99
N ILE A 151 6.00 12.82 -3.57
CA ILE A 151 5.33 12.59 -2.29
C ILE A 151 6.23 12.74 -1.04
N GLN A 152 7.56 12.96 -1.20
CA GLN A 152 8.44 13.32 -0.09
C GLN A 152 8.33 14.80 0.30
N GLU A 153 7.73 15.63 -0.54
CA GLU A 153 7.49 17.05 -0.24
C GLU A 153 6.17 17.17 0.54
N GLU A 154 6.28 17.36 1.86
CA GLU A 154 5.12 17.46 2.76
C GLU A 154 4.15 18.55 2.32
N GLY A 155 2.86 18.23 2.28
CA GLY A 155 1.76 19.11 1.88
C GLY A 155 1.52 19.19 0.37
N LYS A 156 2.44 18.76 -0.48
CA LYS A 156 2.32 18.89 -1.93
C LYS A 156 1.38 17.85 -2.53
N ALA A 157 1.61 16.59 -2.22
CA ALA A 157 0.73 15.51 -2.66
C ALA A 157 -0.64 15.60 -1.97
N GLU A 158 -0.69 15.95 -0.69
CA GLU A 158 -1.91 16.15 0.07
C GLU A 158 -2.79 17.21 -0.59
N ALA A 159 -2.24 18.39 -0.91
CA ALA A 159 -2.98 19.47 -1.56
C ALA A 159 -3.56 19.05 -2.93
N GLU A 160 -2.81 18.26 -3.70
CA GLU A 160 -3.28 17.75 -5.00
C GLU A 160 -4.39 16.71 -4.86
N PHE A 161 -4.22 15.74 -3.95
CA PHE A 161 -5.16 14.63 -3.78
C PHE A 161 -6.44 15.05 -3.06
N GLU A 162 -6.34 15.92 -2.04
CA GLU A 162 -7.47 16.38 -1.24
C GLU A 162 -8.35 17.41 -1.98
N ALA A 163 -7.85 18.02 -3.06
CA ALA A 163 -8.66 18.91 -3.90
C ALA A 163 -9.88 18.20 -4.51
N ASP A 164 -9.73 16.95 -4.92
CA ASP A 164 -10.80 16.05 -5.36
C ASP A 164 -10.32 14.59 -5.22
N VAL A 165 -10.58 14.02 -4.04
CA VAL A 165 -10.13 12.67 -3.66
C VAL A 165 -10.58 11.61 -4.66
N LYS A 166 -11.83 11.69 -5.14
CA LYS A 166 -12.38 10.72 -6.08
C LYS A 166 -11.62 10.76 -7.40
N THR A 167 -11.49 11.93 -8.01
CA THR A 167 -10.75 12.09 -9.26
C THR A 167 -9.28 11.70 -9.11
N ALA A 168 -8.65 12.00 -7.97
CA ALA A 168 -7.28 11.63 -7.70
C ALA A 168 -7.10 10.10 -7.66
N LEU A 169 -7.98 9.40 -6.97
CA LEU A 169 -7.97 7.93 -6.91
C LEU A 169 -8.30 7.30 -8.26
N GLU A 170 -9.29 7.81 -9.00
CA GLU A 170 -9.60 7.36 -10.35
C GLU A 170 -8.38 7.44 -11.27
N LYS A 171 -7.72 8.59 -11.33
CA LYS A 171 -6.50 8.80 -12.12
C LYS A 171 -5.36 7.85 -11.71
N THR A 172 -5.21 7.64 -10.41
CA THR A 172 -4.15 6.75 -9.87
C THR A 172 -4.42 5.30 -10.24
N TYR A 173 -5.62 4.79 -9.97
CA TYR A 173 -5.98 3.40 -10.29
C TYR A 173 -6.06 3.14 -11.80
N PHE A 174 -6.57 4.10 -12.57
CA PHE A 174 -6.65 3.94 -14.03
C PHE A 174 -5.28 3.98 -14.69
N SER A 175 -4.31 4.68 -14.13
CA SER A 175 -2.92 4.63 -14.59
C SER A 175 -2.31 3.23 -14.44
N GLY A 176 -2.72 2.48 -13.41
CA GLY A 176 -2.32 1.09 -13.17
C GLY A 176 -3.13 0.03 -13.94
N ASP A 177 -4.20 0.42 -14.64
CA ASP A 177 -4.99 -0.45 -15.50
C ASP A 177 -4.23 -0.71 -16.83
N GLY A 178 -4.52 -1.85 -17.50
CA GLY A 178 -3.93 -2.16 -18.80
C GLY A 178 -4.17 -1.07 -19.86
N ARG A 179 -5.31 -0.36 -19.81
CA ARG A 179 -5.60 0.79 -20.68
C ARG A 179 -4.70 1.99 -20.36
N GLY A 180 -4.39 2.21 -19.08
CA GLY A 180 -3.45 3.25 -18.66
C GLY A 180 -2.04 2.97 -19.15
N MET A 181 -1.61 1.72 -19.10
CA MET A 181 -0.33 1.29 -19.67
C MET A 181 -0.31 1.50 -21.18
N GLN A 182 -1.36 1.12 -21.89
CA GLN A 182 -1.48 1.35 -23.34
C GLN A 182 -1.41 2.85 -23.67
N PHE A 183 -2.18 3.68 -22.95
CA PHE A 183 -2.16 5.14 -23.09
C PHE A 183 -0.74 5.70 -22.91
N MET A 184 0.00 5.26 -21.91
CA MET A 184 1.38 5.70 -21.69
C MET A 184 2.30 5.27 -22.82
N MET A 185 2.16 4.04 -23.33
CA MET A 185 2.96 3.54 -24.46
C MET A 185 2.69 4.32 -25.77
N GLU A 186 1.43 4.64 -26.05
CA GLU A 186 1.03 5.42 -27.23
C GLU A 186 1.55 6.88 -27.19
N ASN A 187 1.79 7.40 -25.97
CA ASN A 187 2.26 8.77 -25.75
C ASN A 187 3.75 8.87 -25.39
N ILE A 188 4.50 7.78 -25.49
CA ILE A 188 5.95 7.80 -25.31
C ILE A 188 6.58 8.76 -26.33
N GLY A 189 7.36 9.74 -25.80
CA GLY A 189 8.04 10.75 -26.62
C GLY A 189 7.15 11.92 -27.05
N ASN A 190 5.87 11.93 -26.74
CA ASN A 190 5.01 13.09 -27.00
C ASN A 190 5.25 14.17 -25.92
N PRO A 191 5.74 15.37 -26.27
CA PRO A 191 6.06 16.42 -25.31
C PRO A 191 4.87 16.85 -24.44
N ALA A 192 3.64 16.74 -24.94
CA ALA A 192 2.44 17.11 -24.21
C ALA A 192 2.15 16.19 -23.01
N TYR A 193 2.74 15.00 -22.97
CA TYR A 193 2.56 14.02 -21.90
C TYR A 193 3.85 13.77 -21.10
N GLN A 194 4.95 14.46 -21.46
CA GLN A 194 6.19 14.37 -20.67
C GLN A 194 6.08 15.21 -19.41
N LYS A 195 6.32 14.57 -18.27
CA LYS A 195 6.44 15.26 -16.98
C LYS A 195 7.87 15.75 -16.78
N ASN A 196 8.01 16.98 -16.37
CA ASN A 196 9.25 17.59 -15.91
C ASN A 196 9.32 17.56 -14.37
N PRO A 197 10.44 17.92 -13.74
CA PRO A 197 10.57 17.88 -12.27
C PRO A 197 9.50 18.67 -11.50
N ASP A 198 8.94 19.73 -12.12
CA ASP A 198 7.93 20.60 -11.49
C ASP A 198 6.47 20.13 -11.74
N SER A 199 6.29 19.07 -12.52
CA SER A 199 4.97 18.50 -12.81
C SER A 199 4.32 17.94 -11.55
N THR A 200 2.97 17.84 -11.54
CA THR A 200 2.22 17.20 -10.48
C THR A 200 2.01 15.71 -10.74
N MET A 201 1.62 14.97 -9.73
CA MET A 201 1.45 13.51 -9.86
C MET A 201 0.29 13.15 -10.79
N LEU A 202 -0.82 13.88 -10.72
CA LEU A 202 -2.05 13.62 -11.48
C LEU A 202 -2.09 14.33 -12.84
N GLU A 203 -1.11 15.18 -13.12
CA GLU A 203 -0.97 15.84 -14.42
C GLU A 203 -0.82 14.78 -15.53
N ASN A 204 -1.52 14.97 -16.64
CA ASN A 204 -1.47 14.08 -17.82
C ASN A 204 -1.81 12.60 -17.53
N SER A 205 -2.40 12.30 -16.37
CA SER A 205 -2.89 10.94 -16.09
C SER A 205 -4.12 10.62 -16.95
N PRO A 206 -4.26 9.37 -17.43
CA PRO A 206 -5.39 8.96 -18.22
C PRO A 206 -6.71 9.05 -17.43
N VAL A 207 -7.76 9.43 -18.12
CA VAL A 207 -9.14 9.39 -17.63
C VAL A 207 -9.94 8.50 -18.58
N PHE A 208 -10.78 7.62 -18.04
CA PHE A 208 -11.60 6.70 -18.82
C PHE A 208 -13.07 6.86 -18.46
N ASP A 209 -13.94 6.82 -19.46
CA ASP A 209 -15.40 6.95 -19.29
C ASP A 209 -16.02 5.77 -18.53
N ALA A 210 -15.34 4.62 -18.51
CA ALA A 210 -15.82 3.43 -17.85
C ALA A 210 -14.76 2.86 -16.88
N TYR A 211 -15.22 2.44 -15.71
CA TYR A 211 -14.38 1.76 -14.73
C TYR A 211 -13.87 0.42 -15.27
N PRO A 212 -12.66 -0.02 -14.84
CA PRO A 212 -12.16 -1.33 -15.15
C PRO A 212 -13.03 -2.42 -14.51
N ALA A 213 -13.05 -3.62 -15.10
CA ALA A 213 -13.87 -4.72 -14.60
C ALA A 213 -13.54 -5.17 -13.16
N TRP A 214 -12.35 -4.85 -12.68
CA TRP A 214 -11.88 -5.20 -11.33
C TRP A 214 -12.22 -4.14 -10.26
N LEU A 215 -12.74 -2.97 -10.66
CA LEU A 215 -13.07 -1.85 -9.77
C LEU A 215 -14.46 -1.33 -10.12
N SER A 216 -15.44 -1.57 -9.26
CA SER A 216 -16.78 -1.02 -9.44
C SER A 216 -16.90 0.41 -8.90
N HIS A 217 -18.01 1.10 -9.26
CA HIS A 217 -18.34 2.39 -8.63
C HIS A 217 -18.53 2.28 -7.11
N GLU A 218 -19.03 1.14 -6.62
CA GLU A 218 -19.21 0.88 -5.20
C GLU A 218 -17.85 0.72 -4.51
N ASP A 219 -16.92 -0.01 -5.14
CA ASP A 219 -15.53 -0.14 -4.65
C ASP A 219 -14.85 1.23 -4.56
N MET A 220 -14.98 2.06 -5.60
CA MET A 220 -14.40 3.42 -5.58
C MET A 220 -15.00 4.27 -4.47
N ASN A 221 -16.32 4.24 -4.29
CA ASN A 221 -16.97 4.97 -3.20
C ASN A 221 -16.54 4.48 -1.81
N TYR A 222 -16.05 3.26 -1.69
CA TYR A 222 -15.47 2.77 -0.44
C TYR A 222 -14.07 3.36 -0.18
N PHE A 223 -13.27 3.59 -1.21
CA PHE A 223 -11.94 4.18 -1.09
C PHE A 223 -11.95 5.70 -0.88
N VAL A 224 -12.99 6.40 -1.35
CA VAL A 224 -13.24 7.84 -1.15
C VAL A 224 -13.81 8.09 0.26
#